data_00a7ac77f43a2c477ea129d72c81481a
#
_entry.id   00a7ac77f43a2c477ea129d72c81481a
#
_cell.length_a   1.000
_cell.length_b   1.000
_cell.length_c   1.000
_cell.angle_alpha   90.00
_cell.angle_beta   90.00
_cell.angle_gamma   90.00
#
_symmetry.space_group_name_H-M   'P 1'
#
loop_
_entity.id
_entity.type
_entity.pdbx_description
1 polymer ?
#
loop_
_entity_poly.entity_id
_entity_poly.type
_entity_poly.pdbx_seq_one_letter_code
_entity_poly.pdbx_strand_id
1 'polypeptide(L)'
;MENNKELILSIKNIAKFFDTSKILKDISLDVYKGDVIAIIGPSGSGKSTFLRCINLLEEPTRGSLIYKGKTYFNISKCKDDFIDYARYKEDKDKYKEKLIETEDNLAIYQNKYIEDKSDKSLKKHIKEAKKAYDEVRKKPINKLDYLNNEEYQVSIKNDHPIIPNNKELNELRSKITMVFQSFNLFNNMNVLDNVILAQKLILKRKQAEAKEVAIKYLTLVNMQDRMNYRVNELSGGQKQRVAIARALAINPEIILFDEPTSALDPEMVEEVLNVMKKLASEGKTMIVVTHEMNFAKNVANKVVFMDKGLIVESGDPKEVINHPQSERLQSFLSKTK
;
A
#
# COMPACT_ATOMS: atom_id res chain seq x y z
N MET A 1 35.01 2.31 10.62
CA MET A 1 34.81 3.30 9.53
C MET A 1 33.33 3.45 9.33
N GLU A 2 32.72 4.50 9.84
CA GLU A 2 31.31 4.82 9.55
C GLU A 2 31.22 5.08 8.05
N ASN A 3 30.60 4.16 7.35
CA ASN A 3 30.23 4.35 5.95
C ASN A 3 29.25 5.53 5.90
N ASN A 4 29.72 6.68 5.44
CA ASN A 4 28.96 7.90 5.23
C ASN A 4 27.98 7.67 4.05
N LYS A 5 26.98 6.77 4.24
CA LYS A 5 25.96 6.48 3.23
C LYS A 5 25.06 7.70 3.07
N GLU A 6 24.78 8.10 1.82
CA GLU A 6 23.88 9.20 1.49
C GLU A 6 22.44 8.84 1.91
N LEU A 7 21.85 9.61 2.83
CA LEU A 7 20.44 9.51 3.20
C LEU A 7 19.60 10.08 2.05
N ILE A 8 18.82 9.22 1.39
CA ILE A 8 18.01 9.62 0.23
C ILE A 8 16.52 9.74 0.55
N LEU A 9 16.02 9.01 1.55
CA LEU A 9 14.62 9.09 1.95
C LEU A 9 14.51 8.97 3.47
N SER A 10 13.82 9.92 4.10
CA SER A 10 13.49 9.88 5.52
C SER A 10 11.98 9.91 5.69
N ILE A 11 11.47 8.90 6.35
CA ILE A 11 10.06 8.70 6.66
C ILE A 11 9.92 8.82 8.17
N LYS A 12 9.05 9.73 8.65
CA LYS A 12 8.93 9.98 10.10
C LYS A 12 7.47 9.93 10.52
N ASN A 13 7.19 9.11 11.52
CA ASN A 13 5.92 9.03 12.23
C ASN A 13 4.70 8.89 11.30
N ILE A 14 4.84 8.14 10.20
CA ILE A 14 3.74 7.90 9.26
C ILE A 14 2.65 7.11 9.98
N ALA A 15 1.45 7.70 10.02
CA ALA A 15 0.23 7.06 10.47
C ALA A 15 -0.80 7.06 9.34
N LYS A 16 -1.60 5.99 9.25
CA LYS A 16 -2.70 5.87 8.32
C LYS A 16 -3.93 5.32 8.99
N PHE A 17 -5.01 6.05 8.85
CA PHE A 17 -6.33 5.66 9.32
C PHE A 17 -7.23 5.36 8.11
N PHE A 18 -8.01 4.29 8.21
CA PHE A 18 -9.14 4.03 7.33
C PHE A 18 -10.37 3.91 8.23
N ASP A 19 -11.27 4.88 8.14
CA ASP A 19 -12.45 4.99 8.98
C ASP A 19 -12.09 4.88 10.49
N THR A 20 -12.43 3.78 11.15
CA THR A 20 -12.13 3.54 12.58
C THR A 20 -10.82 2.77 12.83
N SER A 21 -10.14 2.36 11.76
CA SER A 21 -8.99 1.47 11.87
C SER A 21 -7.68 2.21 11.64
N LYS A 22 -6.82 2.25 12.66
CA LYS A 22 -5.44 2.75 12.55
C LYS A 22 -4.55 1.64 12.00
N ILE A 23 -4.32 1.67 10.68
CA ILE A 23 -3.54 0.64 9.97
C ILE A 23 -2.03 0.84 10.16
N LEU A 24 -1.55 2.10 10.13
CA LEU A 24 -0.16 2.43 10.44
C LEU A 24 -0.11 3.32 11.68
N LYS A 25 0.84 3.02 12.59
CA LYS A 25 0.96 3.62 13.90
C LYS A 25 2.36 4.18 14.10
N ASP A 26 2.59 5.38 13.54
CA ASP A 26 3.84 6.12 13.74
C ASP A 26 5.11 5.40 13.21
N ILE A 27 5.03 4.91 11.98
CA ILE A 27 6.14 4.22 11.31
C ILE A 27 7.22 5.22 10.92
N SER A 28 8.46 4.93 11.30
CA SER A 28 9.64 5.72 10.90
C SER A 28 10.69 4.80 10.27
N LEU A 29 11.29 5.26 9.17
CA LEU A 29 12.30 4.52 8.43
C LEU A 29 13.19 5.48 7.65
N ASP A 30 14.50 5.37 7.83
CA ASP A 30 15.50 6.03 7.00
C ASP A 30 16.06 5.04 5.96
N VAL A 31 16.22 5.53 4.73
CA VAL A 31 16.70 4.75 3.56
C VAL A 31 17.91 5.45 2.97
N TYR A 32 19.01 4.73 2.92
CA TYR A 32 20.26 5.20 2.35
C TYR A 32 20.45 4.66 0.93
N LYS A 33 21.24 5.37 0.14
CA LYS A 33 21.56 4.95 -1.22
C LYS A 33 22.21 3.58 -1.25
N GLY A 34 21.70 2.70 -2.11
CA GLY A 34 22.14 1.31 -2.22
C GLY A 34 21.55 0.37 -1.16
N ASP A 35 20.64 0.85 -0.29
CA ASP A 35 19.97 -0.03 0.65
C ASP A 35 18.99 -0.98 -0.06
N VAL A 36 19.00 -2.22 0.38
CA VAL A 36 18.00 -3.24 0.08
C VAL A 36 17.30 -3.60 1.38
N ILE A 37 16.12 -3.01 1.59
CA ILE A 37 15.34 -3.19 2.81
C ILE A 37 14.24 -4.21 2.58
N ALA A 38 14.24 -5.32 3.31
CA ALA A 38 13.15 -6.29 3.28
C ALA A 38 12.17 -6.00 4.42
N ILE A 39 10.89 -5.82 4.07
CA ILE A 39 9.79 -5.67 5.02
C ILE A 39 9.05 -7.00 5.11
N ILE A 40 9.06 -7.62 6.27
CA ILE A 40 8.42 -8.90 6.55
C ILE A 40 7.34 -8.75 7.63
N GLY A 41 6.44 -9.72 7.73
CA GLY A 41 5.39 -9.72 8.76
C GLY A 41 4.10 -10.39 8.28
N PRO A 42 3.16 -10.66 9.17
CA PRO A 42 1.90 -11.32 8.85
C PRO A 42 1.03 -10.50 7.89
N SER A 43 0.09 -11.19 7.21
CA SER A 43 -0.93 -10.51 6.39
C SER A 43 -1.75 -9.55 7.27
N GLY A 44 -2.11 -8.38 6.72
CA GLY A 44 -2.83 -7.35 7.46
C GLY A 44 -1.99 -6.52 8.43
N SER A 45 -0.66 -6.70 8.50
CA SER A 45 0.21 -5.90 9.38
C SER A 45 0.47 -4.47 8.89
N GLY A 46 0.01 -4.11 7.68
CA GLY A 46 0.14 -2.76 7.11
C GLY A 46 1.29 -2.58 6.11
N LYS A 47 2.04 -3.64 5.76
CA LYS A 47 3.23 -3.57 4.88
C LYS A 47 2.97 -2.88 3.54
N SER A 48 1.97 -3.35 2.78
CA SER A 48 1.61 -2.77 1.48
C SER A 48 1.07 -1.35 1.61
N THR A 49 0.31 -1.06 2.67
CA THR A 49 -0.16 0.30 2.97
C THR A 49 1.03 1.23 3.24
N PHE A 50 2.00 0.78 4.03
CA PHE A 50 3.22 1.55 4.29
C PHE A 50 4.00 1.82 3.00
N LEU A 51 4.19 0.78 2.18
CA LEU A 51 4.90 0.91 0.90
C LEU A 51 4.20 1.93 -0.03
N ARG A 52 2.86 1.92 -0.08
CA ARG A 52 2.07 2.89 -0.86
C ARG A 52 2.10 4.30 -0.28
N CYS A 53 2.29 4.45 1.02
CA CYS A 53 2.50 5.76 1.63
C CYS A 53 3.85 6.37 1.25
N ILE A 54 4.89 5.55 0.97
CA ILE A 54 6.23 6.03 0.61
C ILE A 54 6.23 6.79 -0.72
N ASN A 55 5.44 6.37 -1.71
CA ASN A 55 5.32 7.08 -2.98
C ASN A 55 4.01 7.86 -3.11
N LEU A 56 3.31 8.05 -1.98
CA LEU A 56 2.04 8.79 -1.88
C LEU A 56 0.95 8.29 -2.85
N LEU A 57 0.97 6.99 -3.23
CA LEU A 57 -0.19 6.33 -3.83
C LEU A 57 -1.33 6.18 -2.83
N GLU A 58 -0.98 6.01 -1.56
CA GLU A 58 -1.86 6.15 -0.42
C GLU A 58 -1.38 7.35 0.39
N GLU A 59 -2.20 8.38 0.51
CA GLU A 59 -1.85 9.57 1.28
C GLU A 59 -1.85 9.21 2.79
N PRO A 60 -0.73 9.43 3.50
CA PRO A 60 -0.71 9.26 4.95
C PRO A 60 -1.69 10.20 5.63
N THR A 61 -2.25 9.79 6.76
CA THR A 61 -3.10 10.68 7.57
C THR A 61 -2.26 11.71 8.34
N ARG A 62 -1.06 11.31 8.79
CA ARG A 62 -0.05 12.21 9.36
C ARG A 62 1.36 11.62 9.24
N GLY A 63 2.36 12.42 9.60
CA GLY A 63 3.78 12.12 9.53
C GLY A 63 4.50 12.98 8.51
N SER A 64 5.73 12.64 8.18
CA SER A 64 6.48 13.37 7.15
C SER A 64 7.24 12.43 6.21
N LEU A 65 7.35 12.86 4.95
CA LEU A 65 8.13 12.22 3.89
C LEU A 65 9.11 13.23 3.31
N ILE A 66 10.39 12.96 3.49
CA ILE A 66 11.48 13.82 3.04
C ILE A 66 12.36 13.03 2.09
N TYR A 67 12.44 13.46 0.82
CA TYR A 67 13.27 12.85 -0.20
C TYR A 67 14.39 13.83 -0.60
N LYS A 68 15.65 13.42 -0.43
CA LYS A 68 16.85 14.23 -0.69
C LYS A 68 16.77 15.65 -0.09
N GLY A 69 16.34 15.73 1.16
CA GLY A 69 16.22 17.02 1.89
C GLY A 69 14.98 17.85 1.55
N LYS A 70 14.23 17.52 0.46
CA LYS A 70 12.96 18.17 0.14
C LYS A 70 11.81 17.44 0.84
N THR A 71 11.00 18.18 1.59
CA THR A 71 9.78 17.67 2.20
C THR A 71 8.66 17.61 1.16
N TYR A 72 8.14 16.42 0.88
CA TYR A 72 7.02 16.21 -0.03
C TYR A 72 5.69 16.10 0.71
N PHE A 73 5.71 15.60 1.92
CA PHE A 73 4.52 15.48 2.76
C PHE A 73 4.90 15.79 4.21
N ASN A 74 4.07 16.58 4.89
CA ASN A 74 4.20 16.82 6.31
C ASN A 74 2.85 17.24 6.90
N ILE A 75 2.29 16.40 7.76
CA ILE A 75 1.13 16.69 8.60
C ILE A 75 1.49 16.21 10.00
N SER A 76 1.67 17.13 10.95
CA SER A 76 2.07 16.77 12.31
C SER A 76 0.89 16.33 13.17
N LYS A 77 -0.29 16.89 12.92
CA LYS A 77 -1.55 16.60 13.62
C LYS A 77 -2.70 16.47 12.64
N CYS A 78 -3.60 15.54 12.89
CA CYS A 78 -4.82 15.39 12.11
C CYS A 78 -6.05 15.29 13.02
N LYS A 79 -7.25 15.49 12.45
CA LYS A 79 -8.49 15.38 13.21
C LYS A 79 -8.65 14.02 13.87
N ASP A 80 -8.16 12.97 13.20
CA ASP A 80 -8.28 11.60 13.70
C ASP A 80 -7.52 11.35 15.02
N ASP A 81 -6.50 12.15 15.34
CA ASP A 81 -5.80 12.08 16.64
C ASP A 81 -6.66 12.57 17.81
N PHE A 82 -7.73 13.32 17.55
CA PHE A 82 -8.62 13.95 18.52
C PHE A 82 -10.05 13.40 18.49
N ILE A 83 -10.30 12.31 17.75
CA ILE A 83 -11.59 11.63 17.71
C ILE A 83 -11.67 10.59 18.82
N ASP A 84 -12.75 10.61 19.59
CA ASP A 84 -13.07 9.52 20.50
C ASP A 84 -13.58 8.31 19.70
N TYR A 85 -12.62 7.51 19.21
CA TYR A 85 -12.90 6.31 18.43
C TYR A 85 -13.60 5.21 19.23
N ALA A 86 -13.44 5.15 20.55
CA ALA A 86 -14.12 4.14 21.35
C ALA A 86 -15.64 4.41 21.35
N ARG A 87 -16.04 5.63 21.64
CA ARG A 87 -17.42 6.06 21.61
C ARG A 87 -18.02 6.03 20.19
N TYR A 88 -17.26 6.53 19.19
CA TYR A 88 -17.71 6.48 17.80
C TYR A 88 -17.99 5.05 17.34
N LYS A 89 -17.10 4.10 17.67
CA LYS A 89 -17.26 2.68 17.29
C LYS A 89 -18.49 2.07 17.95
N GLU A 90 -18.67 2.30 19.24
CA GLU A 90 -19.83 1.79 19.98
C GLU A 90 -21.14 2.27 19.37
N ASP A 91 -21.27 3.57 19.11
CA ASP A 91 -22.49 4.16 18.54
C ASP A 91 -22.70 3.73 17.09
N LYS A 92 -21.63 3.54 16.31
CA LYS A 92 -21.69 3.02 14.95
C LYS A 92 -22.16 1.57 14.90
N ASP A 93 -21.71 0.74 15.84
CA ASP A 93 -22.15 -0.66 15.92
C ASP A 93 -23.64 -0.73 16.32
N LYS A 94 -24.09 0.05 17.31
CA LYS A 94 -25.51 0.21 17.67
C LYS A 94 -26.37 0.71 16.49
N TYR A 95 -25.87 1.66 15.72
CA TYR A 95 -26.54 2.15 14.51
C TYR A 95 -26.71 1.04 13.48
N LYS A 96 -25.66 0.22 13.23
CA LYS A 96 -25.73 -0.91 12.29
C LYS A 96 -26.74 -1.95 12.73
N GLU A 97 -26.72 -2.33 14.02
CA GLU A 97 -27.66 -3.29 14.58
C GLU A 97 -29.10 -2.80 14.38
N LYS A 98 -29.38 -1.54 14.70
CA LYS A 98 -30.70 -0.95 14.51
C LYS A 98 -31.11 -0.86 13.04
N LEU A 99 -30.16 -0.60 12.14
CA LEU A 99 -30.42 -0.56 10.70
C LEU A 99 -30.82 -1.94 10.18
N ILE A 100 -30.08 -3.00 10.56
CA ILE A 100 -30.38 -4.40 10.23
C ILE A 100 -31.75 -4.80 10.78
N GLU A 101 -32.02 -4.54 12.06
CA GLU A 101 -33.28 -4.86 12.69
C GLU A 101 -34.47 -4.23 11.96
N THR A 102 -34.37 -2.95 11.56
CA THR A 102 -35.45 -2.26 10.85
C THR A 102 -35.60 -2.74 9.41
N GLU A 103 -34.51 -3.14 8.74
CA GLU A 103 -34.51 -3.74 7.41
C GLU A 103 -35.16 -5.12 7.41
N ASP A 104 -34.79 -5.98 8.36
CA ASP A 104 -35.36 -7.32 8.55
C ASP A 104 -36.85 -7.25 8.84
N ASN A 105 -37.27 -6.32 9.70
CA ASN A 105 -38.68 -6.10 10.03
C ASN A 105 -39.50 -5.69 8.79
N LEU A 106 -38.92 -4.82 7.93
CA LEU A 106 -39.56 -4.45 6.66
C LEU A 106 -39.68 -5.65 5.73
N ALA A 107 -38.60 -6.45 5.62
CA ALA A 107 -38.59 -7.64 4.76
C ALA A 107 -39.61 -8.70 5.22
N ILE A 108 -39.77 -8.91 6.55
CA ILE A 108 -40.77 -9.85 7.09
C ILE A 108 -42.18 -9.45 6.65
N TYR A 109 -42.57 -8.17 6.79
CA TYR A 109 -43.90 -7.73 6.39
C TYR A 109 -44.10 -7.78 4.86
N GLN A 110 -43.07 -7.48 4.08
CA GLN A 110 -43.12 -7.60 2.63
C GLN A 110 -43.33 -9.06 2.19
N ASN A 111 -42.63 -10.00 2.78
CA ASN A 111 -42.78 -11.44 2.49
C ASN A 111 -44.20 -11.94 2.86
N LYS A 112 -44.69 -11.63 4.06
CA LYS A 112 -46.05 -11.97 4.47
C LYS A 112 -47.11 -11.41 3.51
N TYR A 113 -46.93 -10.19 2.99
CA TYR A 113 -47.85 -9.61 2.00
C TYR A 113 -47.76 -10.28 0.62
N ILE A 114 -46.62 -10.84 0.26
CA ILE A 114 -46.48 -11.63 -0.97
C ILE A 114 -47.27 -12.94 -0.86
N GLU A 115 -47.25 -13.57 0.35
CA GLU A 115 -47.96 -14.82 0.64
C GLU A 115 -49.48 -14.63 0.74
N ASP A 116 -49.93 -13.53 1.40
CA ASP A 116 -51.35 -13.19 1.51
C ASP A 116 -51.63 -11.74 1.11
N LYS A 117 -51.95 -11.52 -0.15
CA LYS A 117 -52.31 -10.22 -0.71
C LYS A 117 -53.68 -9.72 -0.27
N SER A 118 -54.49 -10.59 0.34
CA SER A 118 -55.85 -10.24 0.80
C SER A 118 -55.87 -9.48 2.14
N ASP A 119 -54.82 -9.64 2.92
CA ASP A 119 -54.67 -8.97 4.22
C ASP A 119 -54.26 -7.49 4.03
N LYS A 120 -55.31 -6.63 4.12
CA LYS A 120 -55.14 -5.17 3.99
C LYS A 120 -54.32 -4.56 5.15
N SER A 121 -54.24 -5.25 6.32
CA SER A 121 -53.51 -4.73 7.49
C SER A 121 -51.98 -4.75 7.23
N LEU A 122 -51.48 -5.69 6.45
CA LEU A 122 -50.05 -5.79 6.09
C LEU A 122 -49.56 -4.57 5.32
N LYS A 123 -50.38 -3.91 4.52
CA LYS A 123 -50.00 -2.66 3.84
C LYS A 123 -49.69 -1.54 4.82
N LYS A 124 -50.41 -1.47 5.93
CA LYS A 124 -50.18 -0.49 6.97
C LYS A 124 -48.85 -0.80 7.68
N HIS A 125 -48.60 -2.06 8.06
CA HIS A 125 -47.39 -2.47 8.72
C HIS A 125 -46.15 -2.27 7.84
N ILE A 126 -46.23 -2.55 6.52
CA ILE A 126 -45.14 -2.26 5.56
C ILE A 126 -44.84 -0.76 5.55
N LYS A 127 -45.85 0.10 5.52
CA LYS A 127 -45.67 1.55 5.51
C LYS A 127 -45.00 2.06 6.80
N GLU A 128 -45.39 1.50 7.95
CA GLU A 128 -44.79 1.84 9.24
C GLU A 128 -43.37 1.34 9.37
N ALA A 129 -43.08 0.08 8.99
CA ALA A 129 -41.73 -0.50 8.97
C ALA A 129 -40.80 0.24 8.01
N LYS A 130 -41.29 0.60 6.81
CA LYS A 130 -40.54 1.39 5.84
C LYS A 130 -40.20 2.79 6.41
N LYS A 131 -41.12 3.42 7.09
CA LYS A 131 -40.89 4.72 7.74
C LYS A 131 -39.79 4.60 8.80
N ALA A 132 -39.85 3.57 9.65
CA ALA A 132 -38.85 3.33 10.69
C ALA A 132 -37.45 3.09 10.07
N TYR A 133 -37.35 2.27 9.02
CA TYR A 133 -36.08 2.04 8.29
C TYR A 133 -35.55 3.33 7.69
N ASP A 134 -36.38 4.12 6.99
CA ASP A 134 -35.99 5.38 6.37
C ASP A 134 -35.53 6.43 7.41
N GLU A 135 -36.13 6.45 8.60
CA GLU A 135 -35.73 7.33 9.68
C GLU A 135 -34.34 7.00 10.24
N VAL A 136 -34.05 5.73 10.43
CA VAL A 136 -32.70 5.29 10.85
C VAL A 136 -31.66 5.60 9.76
N ARG A 137 -31.96 5.25 8.51
CA ARG A 137 -31.06 5.46 7.37
C ARG A 137 -30.71 6.92 7.10
N LYS A 138 -31.62 7.84 7.40
CA LYS A 138 -31.41 9.29 7.19
C LYS A 138 -30.44 9.93 8.18
N LYS A 139 -30.09 9.25 9.27
CA LYS A 139 -29.22 9.79 10.33
C LYS A 139 -27.97 8.90 10.53
N PRO A 140 -27.10 8.77 9.51
CA PRO A 140 -25.87 7.99 9.66
C PRO A 140 -24.96 8.64 10.71
N ILE A 141 -24.25 7.81 11.46
CA ILE A 141 -23.27 8.25 12.45
C ILE A 141 -22.05 8.83 11.71
N ASN A 142 -21.69 10.07 12.02
CA ASN A 142 -20.53 10.76 11.46
C ASN A 142 -19.40 10.81 12.50
N LYS A 143 -18.21 10.34 12.13
CA LYS A 143 -17.05 10.33 13.03
C LYS A 143 -16.64 11.73 13.52
N LEU A 144 -16.93 12.79 12.75
CA LEU A 144 -16.59 14.15 13.13
C LEU A 144 -17.43 14.69 14.30
N ASP A 145 -18.58 14.06 14.60
CA ASP A 145 -19.40 14.41 15.77
C ASP A 145 -18.72 14.04 17.10
N TYR A 146 -17.66 13.21 17.03
CA TYR A 146 -16.85 12.74 18.17
C TYR A 146 -15.50 13.45 18.26
N LEU A 147 -15.28 14.50 17.46
CA LEU A 147 -14.05 15.27 17.45
C LEU A 147 -14.02 16.23 18.67
N ASN A 148 -12.96 16.14 19.46
CA ASN A 148 -12.61 17.22 20.40
C ASN A 148 -12.04 18.42 19.64
N ASN A 149 -12.94 19.24 19.10
CA ASN A 149 -12.56 20.33 18.19
C ASN A 149 -11.72 21.41 18.89
N GLU A 150 -11.95 21.68 20.16
CA GLU A 150 -11.18 22.68 20.91
C GLU A 150 -9.71 22.26 21.05
N GLU A 151 -9.48 21.03 21.49
CA GLU A 151 -8.14 20.48 21.63
C GLU A 151 -7.42 20.38 20.25
N TYR A 152 -8.14 19.98 19.21
CA TYR A 152 -7.60 19.95 17.85
C TYR A 152 -7.18 21.35 17.39
N GLN A 153 -8.02 22.37 17.53
CA GLN A 153 -7.71 23.74 17.11
C GLN A 153 -6.50 24.32 17.84
N VAL A 154 -6.36 24.05 19.14
CA VAL A 154 -5.19 24.46 19.93
C VAL A 154 -3.93 23.77 19.42
N SER A 155 -4.00 22.46 19.12
CA SER A 155 -2.82 21.69 18.75
C SER A 155 -2.32 21.96 17.32
N ILE A 156 -3.19 22.43 16.38
CA ILE A 156 -2.79 22.78 15.00
C ILE A 156 -2.42 24.25 14.83
N LYS A 157 -2.53 25.09 15.84
CA LYS A 157 -2.30 26.55 15.74
C LYS A 157 -0.98 26.94 15.08
N ASN A 158 0.06 26.11 15.25
CA ASN A 158 1.40 26.31 14.69
C ASN A 158 1.77 25.22 13.67
N ASP A 159 0.80 24.45 13.15
CA ASP A 159 1.05 23.43 12.16
C ASP A 159 1.03 24.05 10.75
N HIS A 160 2.02 23.70 9.93
CA HIS A 160 2.13 24.10 8.55
C HIS A 160 2.14 22.84 7.67
N PRO A 161 0.96 22.29 7.32
CA PRO A 161 0.87 21.08 6.54
C PRO A 161 1.47 21.29 5.13
N ILE A 162 2.27 20.31 4.69
CA ILE A 162 2.79 20.22 3.34
C ILE A 162 2.10 19.06 2.64
N ILE A 163 1.32 19.35 1.62
CA ILE A 163 0.66 18.35 0.77
C ILE A 163 1.11 18.61 -0.67
N PRO A 164 1.70 17.61 -1.35
CA PRO A 164 2.24 17.84 -2.69
C PRO A 164 1.12 18.03 -3.71
N ASN A 165 1.34 18.94 -4.64
CA ASN A 165 0.50 19.09 -5.82
C ASN A 165 0.78 17.97 -6.85
N ASN A 166 -0.03 17.88 -7.92
CA ASN A 166 0.12 16.86 -8.96
C ASN A 166 1.49 16.83 -9.64
N LYS A 167 2.14 18.00 -9.80
CA LYS A 167 3.48 18.09 -10.41
C LYS A 167 4.53 17.48 -9.47
N GLU A 168 4.47 17.80 -8.20
CA GLU A 168 5.38 17.25 -7.17
C GLU A 168 5.15 15.76 -6.95
N LEU A 169 3.89 15.29 -6.97
CA LEU A 169 3.58 13.86 -6.93
C LEU A 169 4.19 13.11 -8.12
N ASN A 170 4.08 13.64 -9.33
CA ASN A 170 4.66 13.03 -10.52
C ASN A 170 6.20 13.05 -10.47
N GLU A 171 6.80 14.13 -9.95
CA GLU A 171 8.24 14.22 -9.70
C GLU A 171 8.68 13.10 -8.73
N LEU A 172 8.06 13.01 -7.56
CA LEU A 172 8.36 11.99 -6.55
C LEU A 172 8.20 10.58 -7.12
N ARG A 173 7.07 10.28 -7.76
CA ARG A 173 6.76 8.96 -8.34
C ARG A 173 7.68 8.56 -9.48
N SER A 174 8.29 9.53 -10.18
CA SER A 174 9.32 9.25 -11.17
C SER A 174 10.66 8.82 -10.54
N LYS A 175 10.90 9.23 -9.30
CA LYS A 175 12.11 8.89 -8.51
C LYS A 175 11.92 7.66 -7.63
N ILE A 176 10.70 7.46 -7.14
CA ILE A 176 10.32 6.33 -6.27
C ILE A 176 9.21 5.56 -6.98
N THR A 177 9.61 4.52 -7.74
CA THR A 177 8.67 3.69 -8.52
C THR A 177 8.20 2.49 -7.76
N MET A 178 7.04 1.95 -8.14
CA MET A 178 6.46 0.77 -7.49
C MET A 178 6.19 -0.34 -8.49
N VAL A 179 6.59 -1.55 -8.12
CA VAL A 179 6.23 -2.81 -8.76
C VAL A 179 5.19 -3.49 -7.88
N PHE A 180 4.02 -3.77 -8.45
CA PHE A 180 2.86 -4.29 -7.74
C PHE A 180 2.79 -5.81 -7.79
N GLN A 181 2.13 -6.40 -6.83
CA GLN A 181 1.80 -7.82 -6.78
C GLN A 181 0.99 -8.28 -8.00
N SER A 182 0.06 -7.46 -8.49
CA SER A 182 -0.85 -7.78 -9.61
C SER A 182 -0.34 -7.29 -10.98
N PHE A 183 0.98 -7.09 -11.14
CA PHE A 183 1.70 -6.67 -12.36
C PHE A 183 1.26 -5.30 -12.92
N ASN A 184 -0.01 -4.99 -12.97
CA ASN A 184 -0.63 -3.74 -13.45
C ASN A 184 -0.16 -3.34 -14.87
N LEU A 185 0.01 -4.32 -15.76
CA LEU A 185 0.33 -4.09 -17.17
C LEU A 185 -0.92 -3.67 -17.95
N PHE A 186 -0.72 -2.85 -18.98
CA PHE A 186 -1.78 -2.45 -19.90
C PHE A 186 -2.07 -3.57 -20.89
N ASN A 187 -3.20 -4.26 -20.73
CA ASN A 187 -3.59 -5.44 -21.52
C ASN A 187 -3.84 -5.15 -23.01
N ASN A 188 -4.15 -3.90 -23.35
CA ASN A 188 -4.36 -3.43 -24.72
C ASN A 188 -3.05 -3.09 -25.46
N MET A 189 -1.91 -3.23 -24.81
CA MET A 189 -0.57 -2.95 -25.33
C MET A 189 0.27 -4.21 -25.39
N ASN A 190 1.30 -4.22 -26.28
CA ASN A 190 2.35 -5.23 -26.25
C ASN A 190 3.37 -4.96 -25.13
N VAL A 191 4.31 -5.86 -24.96
CA VAL A 191 5.37 -5.79 -23.94
C VAL A 191 6.23 -4.53 -24.11
N LEU A 192 6.68 -4.24 -25.33
CA LEU A 192 7.54 -3.10 -25.63
C LEU A 192 6.80 -1.78 -25.32
N ASP A 193 5.56 -1.64 -25.74
CA ASP A 193 4.76 -0.43 -25.55
C ASP A 193 4.46 -0.18 -24.05
N ASN A 194 4.24 -1.23 -23.26
CA ASN A 194 4.12 -1.11 -21.80
C ASN A 194 5.35 -0.46 -21.16
N VAL A 195 6.56 -0.78 -21.64
CA VAL A 195 7.80 -0.23 -21.10
C VAL A 195 8.09 1.17 -21.66
N ILE A 196 7.68 1.48 -22.88
CA ILE A 196 7.86 2.79 -23.53
C ILE A 196 6.94 3.85 -22.93
N LEU A 197 5.68 3.51 -22.61
CA LEU A 197 4.63 4.46 -22.28
C LEU A 197 5.04 5.45 -21.18
N ALA A 198 5.51 4.95 -20.03
CA ALA A 198 5.88 5.79 -18.89
C ALA A 198 7.03 6.75 -19.24
N GLN A 199 7.99 6.31 -20.04
CA GLN A 199 9.12 7.13 -20.49
C GLN A 199 8.65 8.33 -21.34
N LYS A 200 7.66 8.10 -22.21
CA LYS A 200 7.09 9.17 -23.06
C LYS A 200 6.25 10.14 -22.25
N LEU A 201 5.40 9.63 -21.37
CA LEU A 201 4.46 10.46 -20.60
C LEU A 201 5.17 11.29 -19.52
N ILE A 202 6.10 10.67 -18.79
CA ILE A 202 6.73 11.28 -17.62
C ILE A 202 8.02 12.00 -18.01
N LEU A 203 8.93 11.32 -18.72
CA LEU A 203 10.25 11.84 -19.06
C LEU A 203 10.28 12.59 -20.40
N LYS A 204 9.17 12.60 -21.14
CA LYS A 204 9.07 13.24 -22.48
C LYS A 204 10.12 12.77 -23.48
N ARG A 205 10.63 11.52 -23.31
CA ARG A 205 11.61 10.92 -24.24
C ARG A 205 11.04 10.76 -25.63
N LYS A 206 11.90 10.97 -26.65
CA LYS A 206 11.54 10.68 -28.04
C LYS A 206 11.35 9.17 -28.25
N GLN A 207 10.55 8.79 -29.25
CA GLN A 207 10.18 7.40 -29.51
C GLN A 207 11.42 6.48 -29.68
N ALA A 208 12.43 6.93 -30.42
CA ALA A 208 13.65 6.14 -30.67
C ALA A 208 14.41 5.88 -29.37
N GLU A 209 14.66 6.91 -28.56
CA GLU A 209 15.35 6.80 -27.27
C GLU A 209 14.56 5.93 -26.30
N ALA A 210 13.22 6.14 -26.19
CA ALA A 210 12.39 5.35 -25.31
C ALA A 210 12.40 3.85 -25.69
N LYS A 211 12.45 3.54 -27.00
CA LYS A 211 12.57 2.17 -27.51
C LYS A 211 13.91 1.54 -27.15
N GLU A 212 14.99 2.26 -27.32
CA GLU A 212 16.36 1.79 -26.98
C GLU A 212 16.45 1.44 -25.48
N VAL A 213 15.99 2.35 -24.62
CA VAL A 213 15.94 2.12 -23.17
C VAL A 213 15.03 0.96 -22.81
N ALA A 214 13.86 0.83 -23.47
CA ALA A 214 12.96 -0.30 -23.24
C ALA A 214 13.61 -1.64 -23.60
N ILE A 215 14.29 -1.73 -24.75
CA ILE A 215 15.02 -2.93 -25.18
C ILE A 215 16.10 -3.28 -24.15
N LYS A 216 16.90 -2.30 -23.68
CA LYS A 216 17.91 -2.51 -22.64
C LYS A 216 17.33 -3.18 -21.40
N TYR A 217 16.21 -2.68 -20.86
CA TYR A 217 15.64 -3.24 -19.64
C TYR A 217 14.87 -4.54 -19.87
N LEU A 218 14.27 -4.74 -21.04
CA LEU A 218 13.67 -6.03 -21.42
C LEU A 218 14.75 -7.11 -21.56
N THR A 219 15.93 -6.78 -22.08
CA THR A 219 17.07 -7.69 -22.11
C THR A 219 17.56 -8.03 -20.70
N LEU A 220 17.64 -7.02 -19.80
CA LEU A 220 18.08 -7.23 -18.41
C LEU A 220 17.18 -8.24 -17.66
N VAL A 221 15.88 -8.27 -17.98
CA VAL A 221 14.89 -9.17 -17.37
C VAL A 221 14.59 -10.41 -18.22
N ASN A 222 15.39 -10.71 -19.25
CA ASN A 222 15.25 -11.84 -20.20
C ASN A 222 13.87 -11.88 -20.88
N MET A 223 13.43 -10.73 -21.40
CA MET A 223 12.13 -10.57 -22.11
C MET A 223 12.30 -9.98 -23.52
N GLN A 224 13.52 -9.89 -24.07
CA GLN A 224 13.78 -9.32 -25.39
C GLN A 224 13.07 -10.07 -26.53
N ASP A 225 12.98 -11.41 -26.45
CA ASP A 225 12.37 -12.23 -27.50
C ASP A 225 10.85 -12.15 -27.50
N ARG A 226 10.25 -11.53 -26.47
CA ARG A 226 8.82 -11.39 -26.29
C ARG A 226 8.33 -9.95 -26.38
N MET A 227 9.11 -9.03 -26.91
CA MET A 227 8.80 -7.60 -26.97
C MET A 227 7.47 -7.31 -27.71
N ASN A 228 7.14 -8.10 -28.73
CA ASN A 228 5.95 -7.92 -29.55
C ASN A 228 4.73 -8.70 -29.03
N TYR A 229 4.89 -9.52 -27.98
CA TYR A 229 3.81 -10.30 -27.39
C TYR A 229 2.82 -9.40 -26.67
N ARG A 230 1.55 -9.78 -26.68
CA ARG A 230 0.52 -9.14 -25.85
C ARG A 230 0.62 -9.65 -24.41
N VAL A 231 0.15 -8.84 -23.45
CA VAL A 231 0.23 -9.17 -22.03
C VAL A 231 -0.50 -10.47 -21.68
N ASN A 232 -1.61 -10.79 -22.37
CA ASN A 232 -2.36 -12.03 -22.15
C ASN A 232 -1.65 -13.30 -22.61
N GLU A 233 -0.62 -13.19 -23.45
CA GLU A 233 0.20 -14.31 -23.93
C GLU A 233 1.36 -14.65 -22.99
N LEU A 234 1.53 -13.89 -21.89
CA LEU A 234 2.61 -14.03 -20.93
C LEU A 234 2.18 -14.84 -19.70
N SER A 235 3.12 -15.64 -19.18
CA SER A 235 2.98 -16.24 -17.84
C SER A 235 3.05 -15.19 -16.73
N GLY A 236 2.68 -15.54 -15.51
CA GLY A 236 2.74 -14.65 -14.34
C GLY A 236 4.15 -14.08 -14.10
N GLY A 237 5.17 -14.94 -14.10
CA GLY A 237 6.58 -14.53 -13.94
C GLY A 237 7.06 -13.63 -15.07
N GLN A 238 6.65 -13.89 -16.31
CA GLN A 238 6.95 -13.02 -17.44
C GLN A 238 6.29 -11.64 -17.30
N LYS A 239 5.03 -11.57 -16.89
CA LYS A 239 4.34 -10.31 -16.59
C LYS A 239 5.06 -9.52 -15.50
N GLN A 240 5.50 -10.17 -14.45
CA GLN A 240 6.24 -9.53 -13.37
C GLN A 240 7.58 -8.97 -13.84
N ARG A 241 8.33 -9.72 -14.63
CA ARG A 241 9.59 -9.24 -15.22
C ARG A 241 9.38 -8.04 -16.14
N VAL A 242 8.31 -8.02 -16.93
CA VAL A 242 7.95 -6.83 -17.74
C VAL A 242 7.57 -5.63 -16.85
N ALA A 243 6.84 -5.86 -15.75
CA ALA A 243 6.53 -4.80 -14.78
C ALA A 243 7.79 -4.21 -14.13
N ILE A 244 8.78 -5.04 -13.82
CA ILE A 244 10.10 -4.60 -13.33
C ILE A 244 10.82 -3.79 -14.41
N ALA A 245 10.88 -4.26 -15.66
CA ALA A 245 11.50 -3.52 -16.76
C ALA A 245 10.85 -2.15 -16.97
N ARG A 246 9.51 -2.08 -16.90
CA ARG A 246 8.75 -0.81 -16.98
C ARG A 246 9.13 0.16 -15.85
N ALA A 247 9.24 -0.34 -14.62
CA ALA A 247 9.65 0.48 -13.48
C ALA A 247 11.08 0.99 -13.62
N LEU A 248 12.01 0.18 -14.14
CA LEU A 248 13.42 0.55 -14.36
C LEU A 248 13.60 1.55 -15.51
N ALA A 249 12.74 1.52 -16.53
CA ALA A 249 12.87 2.33 -17.74
C ALA A 249 12.78 3.83 -17.49
N ILE A 250 12.15 4.27 -16.41
CA ILE A 250 12.13 5.68 -16.00
C ILE A 250 13.34 6.09 -15.15
N ASN A 251 14.30 5.18 -14.94
CA ASN A 251 15.53 5.38 -14.16
C ASN A 251 15.26 5.89 -12.74
N PRO A 252 14.51 5.13 -11.92
CA PRO A 252 14.19 5.52 -10.56
C PRO A 252 15.43 5.46 -9.66
N GLU A 253 15.40 6.20 -8.56
CA GLU A 253 16.41 6.14 -7.50
C GLU A 253 16.06 5.11 -6.42
N ILE A 254 14.74 4.89 -6.19
CA ILE A 254 14.23 3.88 -5.26
C ILE A 254 13.16 3.04 -5.98
N ILE A 255 13.23 1.73 -5.81
CA ILE A 255 12.24 0.80 -6.34
C ILE A 255 11.52 0.13 -5.17
N LEU A 256 10.20 0.27 -5.14
CA LEU A 256 9.33 -0.36 -4.17
C LEU A 256 8.75 -1.65 -4.77
N PHE A 257 8.85 -2.77 -4.08
CA PHE A 257 8.28 -4.05 -4.48
C PHE A 257 7.22 -4.50 -3.48
N ASP A 258 5.97 -4.58 -3.90
CA ASP A 258 4.84 -5.04 -3.09
C ASP A 258 4.54 -6.51 -3.41
N GLU A 259 5.12 -7.42 -2.62
CA GLU A 259 4.97 -8.88 -2.75
C GLU A 259 5.17 -9.38 -4.19
N PRO A 260 6.32 -9.15 -4.84
CA PRO A 260 6.52 -9.36 -6.28
C PRO A 260 6.43 -10.82 -6.72
N THR A 261 6.41 -11.78 -5.78
CA THR A 261 6.39 -13.22 -6.07
C THR A 261 5.11 -13.92 -5.63
N SER A 262 4.24 -13.27 -4.83
CA SER A 262 3.09 -13.93 -4.19
C SER A 262 1.99 -14.41 -5.16
N ALA A 263 1.94 -13.85 -6.37
CA ALA A 263 0.98 -14.24 -7.42
C ALA A 263 1.61 -15.18 -8.48
N LEU A 264 2.75 -15.83 -8.16
CA LEU A 264 3.53 -16.65 -9.09
C LEU A 264 3.56 -18.12 -8.66
N ASP A 265 3.61 -19.00 -9.67
CA ASP A 265 3.93 -20.39 -9.44
C ASP A 265 5.38 -20.55 -8.94
N PRO A 266 5.69 -21.55 -8.09
CA PRO A 266 7.00 -21.71 -7.47
C PRO A 266 8.18 -21.72 -8.47
N GLU A 267 7.99 -22.29 -9.64
CA GLU A 267 9.00 -22.34 -10.71
C GLU A 267 9.38 -20.95 -11.25
N MET A 268 8.43 -20.00 -11.19
CA MET A 268 8.62 -18.63 -11.69
C MET A 268 9.16 -17.66 -10.64
N VAL A 269 9.04 -18.02 -9.35
CA VAL A 269 9.52 -17.19 -8.23
C VAL A 269 11.02 -16.94 -8.36
N GLU A 270 11.79 -17.99 -8.63
CA GLU A 270 13.26 -17.89 -8.68
C GLU A 270 13.73 -16.97 -9.82
N GLU A 271 13.06 -16.97 -10.97
CA GLU A 271 13.40 -16.08 -12.10
C GLU A 271 13.27 -14.60 -11.70
N VAL A 272 12.19 -14.25 -10.99
CA VAL A 272 11.96 -12.88 -10.50
C VAL A 272 12.96 -12.50 -9.41
N LEU A 273 13.20 -13.41 -8.45
CA LEU A 273 14.21 -13.19 -7.40
C LEU A 273 15.62 -13.01 -7.97
N ASN A 274 15.98 -13.72 -9.03
CA ASN A 274 17.28 -13.57 -9.69
C ASN A 274 17.44 -12.18 -10.34
N VAL A 275 16.38 -11.65 -10.96
CA VAL A 275 16.38 -10.25 -11.43
C VAL A 275 16.60 -9.28 -10.26
N MET A 276 15.88 -9.47 -9.14
CA MET A 276 16.02 -8.59 -7.97
C MET A 276 17.41 -8.71 -7.32
N LYS A 277 18.00 -9.90 -7.23
CA LYS A 277 19.39 -10.12 -6.78
C LYS A 277 20.38 -9.36 -7.66
N LYS A 278 20.19 -9.39 -8.99
CA LYS A 278 21.03 -8.64 -9.94
C LYS A 278 20.91 -7.14 -9.71
N LEU A 279 19.70 -6.60 -9.52
CA LEU A 279 19.50 -5.19 -9.21
C LEU A 279 20.20 -4.78 -7.90
N ALA A 280 20.12 -5.63 -6.86
CA ALA A 280 20.82 -5.42 -5.60
C ALA A 280 22.34 -5.36 -5.78
N SER A 281 22.92 -6.29 -6.56
CA SER A 281 24.36 -6.33 -6.85
C SER A 281 24.82 -5.13 -7.69
N GLU A 282 23.94 -4.51 -8.49
CA GLU A 282 24.19 -3.28 -9.22
C GLU A 282 24.02 -2.00 -8.34
N GLY A 283 23.79 -2.15 -7.04
CA GLY A 283 23.67 -1.05 -6.09
C GLY A 283 22.34 -0.27 -6.17
N LYS A 284 21.29 -0.87 -6.73
CA LYS A 284 19.96 -0.23 -6.74
C LYS A 284 19.37 -0.19 -5.35
N THR A 285 18.80 0.96 -4.98
CA THR A 285 18.06 1.10 -3.71
C THR A 285 16.67 0.50 -3.85
N MET A 286 16.33 -0.42 -2.96
CA MET A 286 15.07 -1.16 -3.01
C MET A 286 14.43 -1.29 -1.63
N ILE A 287 13.09 -1.20 -1.58
CA ILE A 287 12.28 -1.57 -0.42
C ILE A 287 11.33 -2.67 -0.89
N VAL A 288 11.41 -3.84 -0.27
CA VAL A 288 10.75 -5.06 -0.74
C VAL A 288 9.86 -5.62 0.35
N VAL A 289 8.55 -5.60 0.16
CA VAL A 289 7.63 -6.40 0.96
C VAL A 289 7.67 -7.82 0.41
N THR A 290 8.03 -8.79 1.25
CA THR A 290 8.22 -10.16 0.79
C THR A 290 7.93 -11.20 1.88
N HIS A 291 7.56 -12.40 1.43
CA HIS A 291 7.51 -13.63 2.22
C HIS A 291 8.71 -14.55 1.95
N GLU A 292 9.59 -14.15 1.02
CA GLU A 292 10.79 -14.91 0.66
C GLU A 292 11.91 -14.71 1.69
N MET A 293 11.94 -15.53 2.74
CA MET A 293 12.89 -15.38 3.84
C MET A 293 14.34 -15.52 3.40
N ASN A 294 14.61 -16.37 2.41
CA ASN A 294 15.96 -16.52 1.83
C ASN A 294 16.43 -15.25 1.12
N PHE A 295 15.53 -14.54 0.43
CA PHE A 295 15.84 -13.24 -0.16
C PHE A 295 16.09 -12.20 0.95
N ALA A 296 15.22 -12.10 1.94
CA ALA A 296 15.37 -11.19 3.06
C ALA A 296 16.67 -11.40 3.82
N LYS A 297 17.11 -12.66 4.03
CA LYS A 297 18.31 -13.02 4.78
C LYS A 297 19.59 -12.79 4.00
N ASN A 298 19.61 -13.07 2.68
CA ASN A 298 20.86 -13.18 1.91
C ASN A 298 21.08 -12.01 0.95
N VAL A 299 20.05 -11.22 0.63
CA VAL A 299 20.12 -10.13 -0.35
C VAL A 299 19.88 -8.77 0.29
N ALA A 300 18.97 -8.69 1.25
CA ALA A 300 18.74 -7.45 1.96
C ALA A 300 19.92 -7.08 2.86
N ASN A 301 20.13 -5.79 3.08
CA ASN A 301 21.10 -5.28 4.09
C ASN A 301 20.40 -4.73 5.33
N LYS A 302 19.06 -4.69 5.32
CA LYS A 302 18.23 -4.37 6.47
C LYS A 302 16.92 -5.13 6.40
N VAL A 303 16.49 -5.71 7.50
CA VAL A 303 15.16 -6.31 7.66
C VAL A 303 14.33 -5.47 8.62
N VAL A 304 13.06 -5.29 8.29
CA VAL A 304 12.06 -4.61 9.09
C VAL A 304 10.88 -5.57 9.30
N PHE A 305 10.65 -5.97 10.54
CA PHE A 305 9.49 -6.78 10.90
C PHE A 305 8.33 -5.88 11.34
N MET A 306 7.21 -5.98 10.62
CA MET A 306 5.98 -5.23 10.91
C MET A 306 4.89 -6.14 11.45
N ASP A 307 4.25 -5.72 12.55
CA ASP A 307 3.02 -6.33 13.06
C ASP A 307 2.06 -5.27 13.59
N LYS A 308 0.76 -5.45 13.33
CA LYS A 308 -0.34 -4.56 13.79
C LYS A 308 -0.08 -3.06 13.57
N GLY A 309 0.53 -2.72 12.44
CA GLY A 309 0.81 -1.35 12.05
C GLY A 309 2.02 -0.70 12.73
N LEU A 310 2.88 -1.47 13.35
CA LEU A 310 4.12 -1.02 14.00
C LEU A 310 5.34 -1.72 13.41
N ILE A 311 6.50 -1.07 13.44
CA ILE A 311 7.78 -1.74 13.33
C ILE A 311 8.10 -2.33 14.71
N VAL A 312 8.13 -3.66 14.80
CA VAL A 312 8.39 -4.37 16.06
C VAL A 312 9.88 -4.60 16.26
N GLU A 313 10.57 -4.94 15.15
CA GLU A 313 12.00 -5.20 15.17
C GLU A 313 12.61 -4.85 13.82
N SER A 314 13.84 -4.32 13.81
CA SER A 314 14.58 -4.03 12.59
C SER A 314 16.08 -4.05 12.82
N GLY A 315 16.84 -4.46 11.80
CA GLY A 315 18.30 -4.51 11.92
C GLY A 315 18.96 -5.31 10.81
N ASP A 316 20.15 -5.81 11.10
CA ASP A 316 20.89 -6.72 10.21
C ASP A 316 20.05 -7.98 9.92
N PRO A 317 19.96 -8.41 8.66
CA PRO A 317 19.12 -9.55 8.28
C PRO A 317 19.45 -10.84 9.04
N LYS A 318 20.73 -11.12 9.26
CA LYS A 318 21.15 -12.35 9.94
C LYS A 318 20.79 -12.31 11.43
N GLU A 319 20.92 -11.15 12.07
CA GLU A 319 20.54 -10.98 13.47
C GLU A 319 19.03 -11.08 13.63
N VAL A 320 18.26 -10.30 12.87
CA VAL A 320 16.80 -10.26 12.98
C VAL A 320 16.15 -11.62 12.65
N ILE A 321 16.68 -12.37 11.66
CA ILE A 321 16.08 -13.65 11.22
C ILE A 321 16.59 -14.84 12.05
N ASN A 322 17.89 -14.89 12.43
CA ASN A 322 18.43 -16.03 13.15
C ASN A 322 18.33 -15.88 14.69
N HIS A 323 18.36 -14.63 15.18
CA HIS A 323 18.36 -14.31 16.61
C HIS A 323 17.26 -13.30 16.97
N PRO A 324 15.98 -13.57 16.60
CA PRO A 324 14.87 -12.64 16.82
C PRO A 324 14.70 -12.36 18.31
N GLN A 325 14.65 -11.08 18.69
CA GLN A 325 14.53 -10.64 20.08
C GLN A 325 13.08 -10.63 20.53
N SER A 326 12.15 -10.24 19.65
CA SER A 326 10.73 -10.17 20.02
C SER A 326 10.06 -11.55 19.92
N GLU A 327 9.30 -11.93 20.95
CA GLU A 327 8.49 -13.16 20.94
C GLU A 327 7.57 -13.22 19.71
N ARG A 328 7.11 -12.06 19.27
CA ARG A 328 6.20 -11.95 18.12
C ARG A 328 6.90 -12.32 16.81
N LEU A 329 8.14 -11.91 16.60
CA LEU A 329 8.94 -12.31 15.44
C LEU A 329 9.31 -13.79 15.52
N GLN A 330 9.68 -14.32 16.70
CA GLN A 330 9.95 -15.74 16.91
C GLN A 330 8.75 -16.59 16.49
N SER A 331 7.54 -16.23 16.96
CA SER A 331 6.30 -16.91 16.58
C SER A 331 5.98 -16.79 15.09
N PHE A 332 6.34 -15.69 14.44
CA PHE A 332 6.14 -15.52 12.99
C PHE A 332 7.10 -16.41 12.20
N LEU A 333 8.39 -16.40 12.52
CA LEU A 333 9.40 -17.18 11.82
C LEU A 333 9.24 -18.68 11.98
N SER A 334 8.72 -19.15 13.14
CA SER A 334 8.45 -20.58 13.35
C SER A 334 7.35 -21.14 12.44
N LYS A 335 6.45 -20.28 11.94
CA LYS A 335 5.34 -20.65 11.03
C LYS A 335 5.70 -20.51 9.55
N THR A 336 6.82 -19.87 9.23
CA THR A 336 7.28 -19.59 7.85
C THR A 336 8.44 -20.51 7.41
N LYS A 337 8.79 -21.48 8.25
CA LYS A 337 9.77 -22.54 7.95
C LYS A 337 9.18 -23.66 7.11
#